data_7fcf37b01b7972bb6074b0d95e99a79f
#
_entry.id   7fcf37b01b7972bb6074b0d95e99a79f
#
_cell.length_a   1.000
_cell.length_b   1.000
_cell.length_c   1.000
_cell.angle_alpha   90.00
_cell.angle_beta   90.00
_cell.angle_gamma   90.00
#
_symmetry.space_group_name_H-M   'P 1'
#
loop_
_entity.id
_entity.type
_entity.pdbx_description
1 polymer ?
#
loop_
_entity_poly.entity_id
_entity_poly.type
_entity_poly.pdbx_seq_one_letter_code
_entity_poly.pdbx_strand_id
1 'polypeptide(L)'
;MNILFVICGEGLGHASRSIKLARYLTQHGHTCTFASYGKAYTFIQKQKFFVYPINREITLGGNNGLFSLEKTLCLSKTIPISLTHSYYDVRRLLKDYCFDILISDTMYAAGFAAKSLGIPNVFITNQNTFAPLTESNAVYWSYLSRIVQLYLRRVPDIVIVPDFPPPDTISGYNFFFHKSEISHYQFVGPILDRNFDKVSLSAETIFASFGGEPFKLPLYTLLREMADKMPDKTFEVFSTTPGLPESTDNFRTFGYVTDLQPYLAKSRVAIMHGGLTSLMEALSLGKPVVMIIDPYHPEQWNNAKKIEEIGAGITVLGNAVTKEKLDDAISRALTLTPPNLHRLFSSFDGSAIILRILEHLYAS
;
A
#
# COMPACT_ATOMS: atom_id res chain seq x y z
N MET A 1 -22.55 -5.23 -12.15
CA MET A 1 -21.62 -6.37 -11.94
C MET A 1 -21.60 -6.72 -10.47
N ASN A 2 -21.46 -8.01 -10.17
CA ASN A 2 -21.18 -8.54 -8.85
C ASN A 2 -19.67 -8.87 -8.76
N ILE A 3 -18.91 -8.15 -7.96
CA ILE A 3 -17.45 -8.13 -7.98
C ILE A 3 -16.91 -8.71 -6.68
N LEU A 4 -16.01 -9.71 -6.79
CA LEU A 4 -15.27 -10.24 -5.65
C LEU A 4 -13.88 -9.59 -5.57
N PHE A 5 -13.62 -8.89 -4.47
CA PHE A 5 -12.30 -8.39 -4.11
C PHE A 5 -11.58 -9.40 -3.22
N VAL A 6 -10.42 -9.89 -3.64
CA VAL A 6 -9.57 -10.77 -2.83
C VAL A 6 -8.30 -10.03 -2.47
N ILE A 7 -8.14 -9.71 -1.17
CA ILE A 7 -7.17 -8.72 -0.70
C ILE A 7 -6.14 -9.34 0.23
N CYS A 8 -4.87 -9.03 0.01
CA CYS A 8 -3.78 -9.41 0.89
C CYS A 8 -4.01 -8.89 2.32
N GLY A 9 -3.92 -9.78 3.29
CA GLY A 9 -4.18 -9.50 4.70
C GLY A 9 -3.03 -8.81 5.44
N GLU A 10 -1.86 -8.73 4.80
CA GLU A 10 -0.65 -8.13 5.37
C GLU A 10 -0.54 -6.66 4.96
N GLY A 11 -0.48 -5.79 5.96
CA GLY A 11 -0.54 -4.35 5.74
C GLY A 11 -1.95 -3.83 5.43
N LEU A 12 -2.18 -2.55 5.64
CA LEU A 12 -3.49 -1.93 5.40
C LEU A 12 -3.58 -1.16 4.07
N GLY A 13 -2.46 -0.95 3.37
CA GLY A 13 -2.43 -0.21 2.11
C GLY A 13 -3.26 -0.86 1.00
N HIS A 14 -3.20 -2.20 0.88
CA HIS A 14 -4.02 -2.98 -0.06
C HIS A 14 -5.51 -2.84 0.25
N ALA A 15 -5.89 -3.04 1.51
CA ALA A 15 -7.28 -2.93 1.94
C ALA A 15 -7.81 -1.49 1.80
N SER A 16 -7.01 -0.48 2.15
CA SER A 16 -7.40 0.94 2.04
C SER A 16 -7.75 1.30 0.59
N ARG A 17 -6.85 1.04 -0.37
CA ARG A 17 -7.11 1.39 -1.77
C ARG A 17 -8.26 0.57 -2.36
N SER A 18 -8.37 -0.71 -2.03
CA SER A 18 -9.44 -1.57 -2.53
C SER A 18 -10.82 -1.17 -1.98
N ILE A 19 -10.90 -0.70 -0.73
CA ILE A 19 -12.12 -0.15 -0.14
C ILE A 19 -12.55 1.14 -0.84
N LYS A 20 -11.60 2.04 -1.15
CA LYS A 20 -11.89 3.26 -1.91
C LYS A 20 -12.45 2.94 -3.28
N LEU A 21 -11.82 2.00 -3.99
CA LEU A 21 -12.32 1.50 -5.27
C LEU A 21 -13.71 0.90 -5.14
N ALA A 22 -13.93 0.02 -4.15
CA ALA A 22 -15.23 -0.64 -3.95
C ALA A 22 -16.35 0.37 -3.63
N ARG A 23 -16.07 1.42 -2.83
CA ARG A 23 -17.02 2.52 -2.59
C ARG A 23 -17.39 3.23 -3.88
N TYR A 24 -16.40 3.55 -4.70
CA TYR A 24 -16.63 4.18 -6.00
C TYR A 24 -17.50 3.28 -6.90
N LEU A 25 -17.18 2.00 -7.02
CA LEU A 25 -17.94 1.05 -7.81
C LEU A 25 -19.38 0.87 -7.29
N THR A 26 -19.56 0.83 -5.96
CA THR A 26 -20.90 0.74 -5.35
C THR A 26 -21.74 1.97 -5.65
N GLN A 27 -21.15 3.15 -5.64
CA GLN A 27 -21.84 4.39 -6.03
C GLN A 27 -22.27 4.38 -7.51
N HIS A 28 -21.61 3.56 -8.36
CA HIS A 28 -21.95 3.38 -9.77
C HIS A 28 -22.81 2.12 -10.03
N GLY A 29 -23.48 1.59 -9.00
CA GLY A 29 -24.48 0.53 -9.14
C GLY A 29 -23.91 -0.90 -9.18
N HIS A 30 -22.68 -1.11 -8.75
CA HIS A 30 -22.07 -2.44 -8.67
C HIS A 30 -22.12 -3.00 -7.24
N THR A 31 -22.18 -4.33 -7.11
CA THR A 31 -22.10 -5.00 -5.83
C THR A 31 -20.67 -5.46 -5.58
N CYS A 32 -20.10 -5.06 -4.43
CA CYS A 32 -18.74 -5.39 -4.06
C CYS A 32 -18.73 -6.25 -2.80
N THR A 33 -18.12 -7.41 -2.90
CA THR A 33 -17.92 -8.36 -1.79
C THR A 33 -16.42 -8.62 -1.64
N PHE A 34 -15.95 -8.80 -0.41
CA PHE A 34 -14.55 -9.01 -0.13
C PHE A 34 -14.26 -10.44 0.34
N ALA A 35 -13.03 -10.88 0.12
CA ALA A 35 -12.42 -12.02 0.78
C ALA A 35 -11.01 -11.62 1.23
N SER A 36 -10.66 -11.89 2.50
CA SER A 36 -9.37 -11.49 3.05
C SER A 36 -9.04 -12.27 4.33
N TYR A 37 -7.89 -11.99 4.92
CA TYR A 37 -7.43 -12.56 6.19
C TYR A 37 -6.75 -11.50 7.06
N GLY A 38 -6.41 -11.85 8.29
CA GLY A 38 -5.59 -11.03 9.16
C GLY A 38 -6.16 -9.63 9.44
N LYS A 39 -5.30 -8.62 9.38
CA LYS A 39 -5.68 -7.23 9.70
C LYS A 39 -6.60 -6.62 8.66
N ALA A 40 -6.39 -6.93 7.38
CA ALA A 40 -7.25 -6.42 6.32
C ALA A 40 -8.69 -6.93 6.47
N TYR A 41 -8.90 -8.20 6.86
CA TYR A 41 -10.23 -8.73 7.16
C TYR A 41 -10.97 -7.86 8.19
N THR A 42 -10.35 -7.62 9.35
CA THR A 42 -10.94 -6.79 10.42
C THR A 42 -11.15 -5.34 9.97
N PHE A 43 -10.21 -4.80 9.18
CA PHE A 43 -10.31 -3.44 8.66
C PHE A 43 -11.49 -3.30 7.70
N ILE A 44 -11.67 -4.24 6.76
CA ILE A 44 -12.77 -4.25 5.80
C ILE A 44 -14.13 -4.33 6.52
N GLN A 45 -14.26 -5.20 7.54
CA GLN A 45 -15.47 -5.27 8.37
C GLN A 45 -15.82 -3.94 9.05
N LYS A 46 -14.82 -3.26 9.62
CA LYS A 46 -15.01 -1.93 10.24
C LYS A 46 -15.46 -0.86 9.22
N GLN A 47 -15.12 -1.05 7.96
CA GLN A 47 -15.57 -0.20 6.85
C GLN A 47 -16.97 -0.58 6.31
N LYS A 48 -17.67 -1.51 6.98
CA LYS A 48 -19.04 -1.98 6.69
C LYS A 48 -19.19 -2.69 5.34
N PHE A 49 -18.13 -3.28 4.81
CA PHE A 49 -18.23 -4.21 3.69
C PHE A 49 -18.37 -5.64 4.19
N PHE A 50 -19.12 -6.43 3.43
CA PHE A 50 -19.17 -7.86 3.67
C PHE A 50 -17.85 -8.52 3.22
N VAL A 51 -17.25 -9.34 4.08
CA VAL A 51 -15.96 -9.99 3.82
C VAL A 51 -15.97 -11.44 4.30
N TYR A 52 -15.59 -12.35 3.40
CA TYR A 52 -15.36 -13.75 3.71
C TYR A 52 -13.94 -13.95 4.30
N PRO A 53 -13.79 -14.77 5.35
CA PRO A 53 -12.47 -15.19 5.79
C PRO A 53 -11.88 -16.20 4.82
N ILE A 54 -10.62 -16.03 4.46
CA ILE A 54 -9.85 -16.98 3.64
C ILE A 54 -8.48 -17.27 4.28
N ASN A 55 -7.85 -18.35 3.83
CA ASN A 55 -6.51 -18.68 4.26
C ASN A 55 -5.47 -17.66 3.76
N ARG A 56 -4.47 -17.38 4.60
CA ARG A 56 -3.35 -16.49 4.25
C ARG A 56 -2.44 -17.11 3.20
N GLU A 57 -1.86 -16.30 2.32
CA GLU A 57 -0.81 -16.74 1.40
C GLU A 57 0.58 -16.52 1.99
N ILE A 58 0.77 -15.41 2.70
CA ILE A 58 2.04 -15.01 3.28
C ILE A 58 1.83 -14.41 4.68
N THR A 59 2.86 -14.43 5.50
CA THR A 59 2.94 -13.72 6.77
C THR A 59 4.20 -12.88 6.81
N LEU A 60 4.06 -11.57 6.94
CA LEU A 60 5.21 -10.68 7.06
C LEU A 60 5.83 -10.80 8.46
N GLY A 61 7.13 -10.92 8.50
CA GLY A 61 7.93 -10.95 9.72
C GLY A 61 8.82 -9.72 9.83
N GLY A 62 9.04 -9.27 11.06
CA GLY A 62 9.93 -8.15 11.32
C GLY A 62 10.58 -8.21 12.69
N ASN A 63 11.58 -7.36 12.91
CA ASN A 63 12.30 -7.24 14.16
C ASN A 63 12.74 -5.78 14.38
N ASN A 64 12.69 -5.31 15.63
CA ASN A 64 13.20 -3.99 16.01
C ASN A 64 12.75 -2.84 15.10
N GLY A 65 11.47 -2.80 14.77
CA GLY A 65 10.91 -1.76 13.90
C GLY A 65 11.00 -2.02 12.40
N LEU A 66 11.69 -3.08 11.97
CA LEU A 66 12.06 -3.32 10.58
C LEU A 66 11.52 -4.64 10.04
N PHE A 67 11.23 -4.67 8.75
CA PHE A 67 10.94 -5.89 8.00
C PHE A 67 12.15 -6.83 7.99
N SER A 68 11.89 -8.12 8.13
CA SER A 68 12.90 -9.19 8.02
C SER A 68 12.48 -10.24 7.02
N LEU A 69 13.25 -10.37 5.93
CA LEU A 69 13.03 -11.42 4.95
C LEU A 69 13.18 -12.80 5.57
N GLU A 70 14.19 -13.01 6.40
CA GLU A 70 14.44 -14.29 7.07
C GLU A 70 13.25 -14.70 7.93
N LYS A 71 12.74 -13.80 8.78
CA LYS A 71 11.53 -14.05 9.58
C LYS A 71 10.30 -14.30 8.72
N THR A 72 10.13 -13.55 7.64
CA THR A 72 9.03 -13.74 6.70
C THR A 72 9.10 -15.13 6.07
N LEU A 73 10.27 -15.58 5.62
CA LEU A 73 10.46 -16.92 5.08
C LEU A 73 10.23 -18.00 6.15
N CYS A 74 10.71 -17.79 7.38
CA CYS A 74 10.46 -18.70 8.50
C CYS A 74 8.97 -18.83 8.83
N LEU A 75 8.24 -17.74 8.88
CA LEU A 75 6.79 -17.70 9.14
C LEU A 75 5.97 -18.25 7.96
N SER A 76 6.54 -18.20 6.77
CA SER A 76 5.90 -18.61 5.52
C SER A 76 6.45 -19.93 4.95
N LYS A 77 7.02 -20.78 5.79
CA LYS A 77 7.59 -22.11 5.37
C LYS A 77 6.59 -22.99 4.62
N THR A 78 5.30 -22.78 4.86
CA THR A 78 4.20 -23.53 4.27
C THR A 78 3.55 -22.79 3.10
N ILE A 79 4.25 -21.85 2.44
CA ILE A 79 3.69 -21.08 1.30
C ILE A 79 2.98 -21.97 0.28
N PRO A 80 3.51 -23.11 -0.21
CA PRO A 80 2.81 -23.94 -1.17
C PRO A 80 1.45 -24.47 -0.64
N ILE A 81 1.42 -24.86 0.64
CA ILE A 81 0.20 -25.35 1.30
C ILE A 81 -0.78 -24.18 1.50
N SER A 82 -0.28 -23.04 1.95
CA SER A 82 -1.09 -21.83 2.17
C SER A 82 -1.70 -21.32 0.87
N LEU A 83 -0.94 -21.28 -0.23
CA LEU A 83 -1.46 -20.96 -1.56
C LEU A 83 -2.53 -21.94 -2.02
N THR A 84 -2.34 -23.23 -1.75
CA THR A 84 -3.31 -24.27 -2.09
C THR A 84 -4.61 -24.06 -1.30
N HIS A 85 -4.54 -23.81 -0.01
CA HIS A 85 -5.73 -23.53 0.81
C HIS A 85 -6.45 -22.27 0.35
N SER A 86 -5.71 -21.17 0.13
CA SER A 86 -6.27 -19.91 -0.39
C SER A 86 -6.95 -20.12 -1.75
N TYR A 87 -6.32 -20.89 -2.66
CA TYR A 87 -6.92 -21.26 -3.94
C TYR A 87 -8.26 -21.95 -3.79
N TYR A 88 -8.37 -22.96 -2.93
CA TYR A 88 -9.62 -23.68 -2.73
C TYR A 88 -10.69 -22.83 -2.04
N ASP A 89 -10.32 -21.97 -1.09
CA ASP A 89 -11.26 -21.04 -0.47
C ASP A 89 -11.87 -20.08 -1.50
N VAL A 90 -11.04 -19.44 -2.31
CA VAL A 90 -11.51 -18.50 -3.34
C VAL A 90 -12.30 -19.24 -4.42
N ARG A 91 -11.83 -20.41 -4.87
CA ARG A 91 -12.52 -21.22 -5.87
C ARG A 91 -13.91 -21.67 -5.40
N ARG A 92 -14.06 -21.99 -4.11
CA ARG A 92 -15.36 -22.31 -3.50
C ARG A 92 -16.27 -21.09 -3.53
N LEU A 93 -15.79 -19.91 -3.09
CA LEU A 93 -16.57 -18.68 -3.14
C LEU A 93 -17.06 -18.36 -4.56
N LEU A 94 -16.18 -18.48 -5.55
CA LEU A 94 -16.54 -18.24 -6.96
C LEU A 94 -17.54 -19.24 -7.51
N LYS A 95 -17.58 -20.48 -6.99
CA LYS A 95 -18.58 -21.50 -7.38
C LYS A 95 -19.91 -21.33 -6.67
N ASP A 96 -19.86 -21.00 -5.38
CA ASP A 96 -21.05 -20.95 -4.53
C ASP A 96 -21.86 -19.66 -4.74
N TYR A 97 -21.19 -18.61 -5.26
CA TYR A 97 -21.81 -17.30 -5.50
C TYR A 97 -21.51 -16.83 -6.93
N CYS A 98 -22.49 -16.17 -7.55
CA CYS A 98 -22.38 -15.68 -8.93
C CYS A 98 -21.61 -14.35 -8.96
N PHE A 99 -20.30 -14.41 -9.07
CA PHE A 99 -19.46 -13.24 -9.30
C PHE A 99 -19.15 -13.11 -10.80
N ASP A 100 -19.26 -11.89 -11.32
CA ASP A 100 -18.97 -11.57 -12.72
C ASP A 100 -17.48 -11.36 -12.96
N ILE A 101 -16.78 -10.75 -12.00
CA ILE A 101 -15.36 -10.39 -12.09
C ILE A 101 -14.69 -10.60 -10.73
N LEU A 102 -13.45 -11.05 -10.74
CA LEU A 102 -12.57 -11.06 -9.59
C LEU A 102 -11.52 -9.95 -9.70
N ILE A 103 -11.37 -9.15 -8.63
CA ILE A 103 -10.26 -8.20 -8.47
C ILE A 103 -9.36 -8.72 -7.35
N SER A 104 -8.12 -9.06 -7.70
CA SER A 104 -7.10 -9.49 -6.74
C SER A 104 -6.14 -8.34 -6.45
N ASP A 105 -5.98 -7.99 -5.17
CA ASP A 105 -4.94 -7.07 -4.74
C ASP A 105 -3.82 -7.84 -4.03
N THR A 106 -2.81 -8.22 -4.82
CA THR A 106 -1.61 -8.95 -4.39
C THR A 106 -1.91 -10.35 -3.79
N MET A 107 -3.00 -11.00 -4.24
CA MET A 107 -3.36 -12.38 -3.88
C MET A 107 -3.24 -13.29 -5.10
N TYR A 108 -2.16 -14.08 -5.16
CA TYR A 108 -1.81 -14.86 -6.36
C TYR A 108 -2.72 -16.08 -6.58
N ALA A 109 -3.08 -16.78 -5.52
CA ALA A 109 -3.96 -17.95 -5.61
C ALA A 109 -5.36 -17.59 -6.16
N ALA A 110 -5.82 -16.37 -5.87
CA ALA A 110 -7.12 -15.88 -6.34
C ALA A 110 -7.22 -15.81 -7.87
N GLY A 111 -6.18 -15.31 -8.54
CA GLY A 111 -6.14 -15.27 -10.00
C GLY A 111 -6.16 -16.67 -10.63
N PHE A 112 -5.44 -17.63 -10.06
CA PHE A 112 -5.52 -19.03 -10.51
C PHE A 112 -6.92 -19.63 -10.31
N ALA A 113 -7.59 -19.31 -9.19
CA ALA A 113 -8.94 -19.78 -8.93
C ALA A 113 -9.94 -19.23 -9.97
N ALA A 114 -9.91 -17.93 -10.25
CA ALA A 114 -10.76 -17.31 -11.26
C ALA A 114 -10.51 -17.89 -12.65
N LYS A 115 -9.24 -17.98 -13.06
CA LYS A 115 -8.86 -18.53 -14.35
C LYS A 115 -9.32 -19.99 -14.54
N SER A 116 -9.25 -20.81 -13.48
CA SER A 116 -9.71 -22.20 -13.52
C SER A 116 -11.22 -22.35 -13.74
N LEU A 117 -11.98 -21.29 -13.54
CA LEU A 117 -13.44 -21.24 -13.70
C LEU A 117 -13.89 -20.37 -14.89
N GLY A 118 -12.93 -19.79 -15.63
CA GLY A 118 -13.23 -18.88 -16.74
C GLY A 118 -13.85 -17.55 -16.30
N ILE A 119 -13.63 -17.14 -15.05
CA ILE A 119 -14.11 -15.85 -14.53
C ILE A 119 -13.07 -14.78 -14.83
N PRO A 120 -13.44 -13.64 -15.47
CA PRO A 120 -12.56 -12.54 -15.73
C PRO A 120 -11.86 -12.05 -14.45
N ASN A 121 -10.54 -11.84 -14.52
CA ASN A 121 -9.79 -11.45 -13.34
C ASN A 121 -8.78 -10.33 -13.59
N VAL A 122 -8.78 -9.39 -12.69
CA VAL A 122 -7.92 -8.20 -12.67
C VAL A 122 -6.98 -8.31 -11.48
N PHE A 123 -5.70 -8.02 -11.70
CA PHE A 123 -4.68 -8.06 -10.65
C PHE A 123 -4.11 -6.66 -10.40
N ILE A 124 -4.22 -6.17 -9.16
CA ILE A 124 -3.65 -4.89 -8.74
C ILE A 124 -2.28 -5.13 -8.12
N THR A 125 -1.25 -4.44 -8.61
CA THR A 125 0.11 -4.55 -8.07
C THR A 125 0.89 -3.25 -8.14
N ASN A 126 1.85 -3.07 -7.23
CA ASN A 126 2.80 -1.96 -7.21
C ASN A 126 4.17 -2.35 -7.77
N GLN A 127 4.35 -3.62 -8.16
CA GLN A 127 5.65 -4.13 -8.56
C GLN A 127 5.53 -5.43 -9.36
N ASN A 128 6.45 -5.65 -10.27
CA ASN A 128 6.66 -6.94 -10.93
C ASN A 128 8.13 -7.39 -10.86
N THR A 129 8.99 -6.57 -10.25
CA THR A 129 10.38 -6.91 -10.01
C THR A 129 10.79 -6.53 -8.59
N PHE A 130 11.73 -7.26 -8.05
CA PHE A 130 12.31 -7.07 -6.73
C PHE A 130 13.80 -6.82 -6.90
N ALA A 131 14.21 -5.55 -6.83
CA ALA A 131 15.62 -5.20 -6.95
C ALA A 131 16.40 -5.79 -5.77
N PRO A 132 17.53 -6.48 -6.02
CA PRO A 132 18.38 -6.96 -4.93
C PRO A 132 19.02 -5.76 -4.22
N LEU A 133 18.91 -5.74 -2.89
CA LEU A 133 19.50 -4.69 -2.04
C LEU A 133 20.84 -5.13 -1.45
N THR A 134 21.14 -6.42 -1.53
CA THR A 134 22.41 -7.03 -1.11
C THR A 134 22.79 -8.14 -2.08
N GLU A 135 24.08 -8.40 -2.26
CA GLU A 135 24.56 -9.51 -3.11
C GLU A 135 24.08 -10.88 -2.60
N SER A 136 23.99 -11.04 -1.27
CA SER A 136 23.59 -12.31 -0.65
C SER A 136 22.16 -12.75 -0.97
N ASN A 137 21.26 -11.82 -1.32
CA ASN A 137 19.87 -12.14 -1.66
C ASN A 137 19.51 -11.90 -3.14
N ALA A 138 20.47 -11.53 -3.97
CA ALA A 138 20.26 -11.17 -5.39
C ALA A 138 19.63 -12.33 -6.19
N VAL A 139 20.09 -13.56 -5.99
CA VAL A 139 19.59 -14.75 -6.67
C VAL A 139 18.12 -15.01 -6.28
N TYR A 140 17.81 -14.90 -5.00
CA TYR A 140 16.44 -15.06 -4.49
C TYR A 140 15.48 -14.04 -5.10
N TRP A 141 15.84 -12.75 -5.05
CA TRP A 141 15.00 -11.69 -5.60
C TRP A 141 14.84 -11.78 -7.12
N SER A 142 15.89 -12.16 -7.84
CA SER A 142 15.82 -12.39 -9.29
C SER A 142 14.88 -13.55 -9.63
N TYR A 143 14.95 -14.64 -8.89
CA TYR A 143 14.08 -15.80 -9.08
C TYR A 143 12.62 -15.45 -8.78
N LEU A 144 12.36 -14.77 -7.67
CA LEU A 144 11.01 -14.31 -7.29
C LEU A 144 10.44 -13.36 -8.34
N SER A 145 11.25 -12.42 -8.84
CA SER A 145 10.83 -11.50 -9.93
C SER A 145 10.38 -12.25 -11.17
N ARG A 146 11.12 -13.29 -11.59
CA ARG A 146 10.75 -14.10 -12.76
C ARG A 146 9.45 -14.86 -12.56
N ILE A 147 9.22 -15.42 -11.37
CA ILE A 147 7.96 -16.10 -11.04
C ILE A 147 6.79 -15.12 -11.10
N VAL A 148 6.93 -13.95 -10.47
CA VAL A 148 5.89 -12.92 -10.46
C VAL A 148 5.60 -12.39 -11.88
N GLN A 149 6.62 -12.11 -12.67
CA GLN A 149 6.44 -11.68 -14.06
C GLN A 149 5.75 -12.75 -14.91
N LEU A 150 6.11 -14.03 -14.73
CA LEU A 150 5.44 -15.14 -15.42
C LEU A 150 3.97 -15.26 -15.02
N TYR A 151 3.66 -15.13 -13.74
CA TYR A 151 2.29 -15.11 -13.24
C TYR A 151 1.50 -13.95 -13.84
N LEU A 152 2.00 -12.72 -13.73
CA LEU A 152 1.32 -11.52 -14.20
C LEU A 152 1.06 -11.55 -15.71
N ARG A 153 1.94 -12.14 -16.49
CA ARG A 153 1.77 -12.30 -17.94
C ARG A 153 0.74 -13.35 -18.34
N ARG A 154 0.49 -14.36 -17.49
CA ARG A 154 -0.28 -15.55 -17.90
C ARG A 154 -1.58 -15.76 -17.15
N VAL A 155 -1.73 -15.22 -15.97
CA VAL A 155 -2.87 -15.55 -15.11
C VAL A 155 -3.95 -14.49 -15.13
N PRO A 156 -3.71 -13.22 -14.79
CA PRO A 156 -4.73 -12.19 -14.89
C PRO A 156 -5.00 -11.80 -16.33
N ASP A 157 -6.23 -11.38 -16.62
CA ASP A 157 -6.61 -10.84 -17.93
C ASP A 157 -6.06 -9.41 -18.09
N ILE A 158 -6.02 -8.63 -17.01
CA ILE A 158 -5.47 -7.28 -16.96
C ILE A 158 -4.70 -7.09 -15.65
N VAL A 159 -3.54 -6.44 -15.73
CA VAL A 159 -2.76 -5.99 -14.57
C VAL A 159 -2.94 -4.49 -14.40
N ILE A 160 -3.43 -4.07 -13.24
CA ILE A 160 -3.61 -2.68 -12.87
C ILE A 160 -2.44 -2.20 -12.01
N VAL A 161 -1.83 -1.09 -12.43
CA VAL A 161 -0.84 -0.35 -11.65
C VAL A 161 -1.51 0.92 -11.12
N PRO A 162 -1.72 1.02 -9.79
CA PRO A 162 -2.38 2.18 -9.18
C PRO A 162 -1.42 3.36 -9.02
N ASP A 163 -0.83 3.78 -10.13
CA ASP A 163 0.20 4.81 -10.24
C ASP A 163 0.06 5.55 -11.58
N PHE A 164 0.71 6.69 -11.72
CA PHE A 164 0.76 7.45 -12.96
C PHE A 164 1.53 6.68 -14.03
N PRO A 165 1.19 6.87 -15.31
CA PRO A 165 2.00 6.31 -16.40
C PRO A 165 3.40 6.95 -16.44
N PRO A 166 4.39 6.25 -17.02
CA PRO A 166 5.70 6.85 -17.27
C PRO A 166 5.61 8.15 -18.12
N PRO A 167 6.45 9.17 -17.82
CA PRO A 167 7.59 9.16 -16.89
C PRO A 167 7.28 9.51 -15.45
N ASP A 168 6.01 9.80 -15.12
CA ASP A 168 5.58 10.33 -13.83
C ASP A 168 5.32 9.24 -12.76
N THR A 169 5.62 7.98 -13.10
CA THR A 169 5.41 6.82 -12.22
C THR A 169 6.28 6.91 -10.96
N ILE A 170 5.67 6.89 -9.78
CA ILE A 170 6.39 6.88 -8.49
C ILE A 170 7.01 5.51 -8.24
N SER A 171 6.28 4.44 -8.49
CA SER A 171 6.76 3.05 -8.35
C SER A 171 7.57 2.55 -9.57
N GLY A 172 8.01 3.45 -10.45
CA GLY A 172 8.65 3.08 -11.72
C GLY A 172 9.81 2.11 -11.60
N TYR A 173 10.65 2.23 -10.56
CA TYR A 173 11.76 1.33 -10.29
C TYR A 173 11.34 -0.07 -9.81
N ASN A 174 10.07 -0.28 -9.50
CA ASN A 174 9.51 -1.58 -9.12
C ASN A 174 9.04 -2.39 -10.34
N PHE A 175 9.23 -1.88 -11.56
CA PHE A 175 8.76 -2.54 -12.77
C PHE A 175 9.87 -2.78 -13.79
N PHE A 176 9.82 -3.95 -14.39
CA PHE A 176 10.58 -4.29 -15.57
C PHE A 176 9.61 -4.78 -16.65
N PHE A 177 9.63 -4.14 -17.81
CA PHE A 177 8.74 -4.47 -18.91
C PHE A 177 9.51 -4.92 -20.14
N HIS A 178 9.11 -6.03 -20.75
CA HIS A 178 9.42 -6.29 -22.13
C HIS A 178 8.47 -5.47 -23.02
N LYS A 179 8.97 -4.98 -24.16
CA LYS A 179 8.16 -4.13 -25.06
C LYS A 179 6.81 -4.74 -25.46
N SER A 180 6.75 -6.08 -25.58
CA SER A 180 5.53 -6.83 -25.91
C SER A 180 4.53 -6.96 -24.77
N GLU A 181 4.87 -6.58 -23.56
CA GLU A 181 4.05 -6.81 -22.36
C GLU A 181 3.40 -5.52 -21.80
N ILE A 182 3.86 -4.35 -22.29
CA ILE A 182 3.42 -3.04 -21.77
C ILE A 182 1.90 -2.87 -21.89
N SER A 183 1.27 -3.35 -22.96
CA SER A 183 -0.18 -3.23 -23.16
C SER A 183 -1.02 -4.02 -22.18
N HIS A 184 -0.43 -5.03 -21.53
CA HIS A 184 -1.09 -5.83 -20.49
C HIS A 184 -1.16 -5.12 -19.14
N TYR A 185 -0.34 -4.08 -18.92
CA TYR A 185 -0.31 -3.27 -17.73
C TYR A 185 -1.04 -1.95 -17.96
N GLN A 186 -2.04 -1.66 -17.13
CA GLN A 186 -2.81 -0.43 -17.18
C GLN A 186 -2.44 0.48 -16.00
N PHE A 187 -1.72 1.56 -16.29
CA PHE A 187 -1.43 2.62 -15.33
C PHE A 187 -2.65 3.53 -15.22
N VAL A 188 -3.34 3.45 -14.09
CA VAL A 188 -4.65 4.10 -13.92
C VAL A 188 -4.58 5.39 -13.11
N GLY A 189 -3.42 5.70 -12.54
CA GLY A 189 -3.31 6.71 -11.49
C GLY A 189 -3.66 6.15 -10.11
N PRO A 190 -3.42 6.92 -9.05
CA PRO A 190 -3.69 6.49 -7.69
C PRO A 190 -5.18 6.31 -7.42
N ILE A 191 -5.51 5.31 -6.59
CA ILE A 191 -6.88 5.06 -6.12
C ILE A 191 -7.06 5.83 -4.79
N LEU A 192 -7.67 7.01 -4.86
CA LEU A 192 -7.82 7.93 -3.72
C LEU A 192 -9.27 8.37 -3.56
N ASP A 193 -9.67 8.70 -2.33
CA ASP A 193 -10.88 9.51 -2.10
C ASP A 193 -10.58 10.95 -2.51
N ARG A 194 -11.47 11.56 -3.30
CA ARG A 194 -11.24 12.90 -3.90
C ARG A 194 -11.80 14.07 -3.09
N ASN A 195 -12.13 13.89 -1.84
CA ASN A 195 -12.55 14.98 -0.97
C ASN A 195 -11.33 15.80 -0.53
N PHE A 196 -10.83 16.62 -1.45
CA PHE A 196 -9.77 17.61 -1.17
C PHE A 196 -10.36 18.89 -0.58
N ASP A 197 -11.18 18.80 0.45
CA ASP A 197 -11.62 19.98 1.17
C ASP A 197 -10.39 20.73 1.68
N LYS A 198 -10.37 22.05 1.44
CA LYS A 198 -9.28 22.91 1.90
C LYS A 198 -9.27 22.94 3.42
N VAL A 199 -8.50 22.03 4.01
CA VAL A 199 -8.25 22.02 5.46
C VAL A 199 -7.22 23.09 5.77
N SER A 200 -7.49 23.90 6.79
CA SER A 200 -6.52 24.88 7.29
C SER A 200 -5.24 24.16 7.73
N LEU A 201 -4.11 24.57 7.16
CA LEU A 201 -2.80 24.00 7.52
C LEU A 201 -2.45 24.42 8.95
N SER A 202 -2.10 23.44 9.78
CA SER A 202 -1.38 23.70 11.02
C SER A 202 0.12 23.55 10.76
N ALA A 203 0.84 24.66 10.77
CA ALA A 203 2.30 24.68 10.54
C ALA A 203 3.08 23.86 11.57
N GLU A 204 2.45 23.47 12.67
CA GLU A 204 3.08 22.82 13.83
C GLU A 204 2.76 21.33 13.90
N THR A 205 1.84 20.81 13.07
CA THR A 205 1.45 19.40 13.13
C THR A 205 2.29 18.52 12.21
N ILE A 206 2.80 17.44 12.77
CA ILE A 206 3.50 16.36 12.07
C ILE A 206 2.64 15.12 12.12
N PHE A 207 2.24 14.62 10.95
CA PHE A 207 1.52 13.35 10.81
C PHE A 207 2.52 12.19 10.83
N ALA A 208 2.21 11.08 11.51
CA ALA A 208 3.06 9.90 11.46
C ALA A 208 2.24 8.59 11.40
N SER A 209 2.61 7.70 10.46
CA SER A 209 2.05 6.36 10.38
C SER A 209 3.01 5.38 9.70
N PHE A 210 3.33 4.27 10.37
CA PHE A 210 4.14 3.17 9.84
C PHE A 210 3.31 1.90 9.62
N GLY A 211 1.98 2.00 9.60
CA GLY A 211 1.07 0.87 9.58
C GLY A 211 0.86 0.25 10.97
N GLY A 212 0.22 -0.92 11.00
CA GLY A 212 -0.20 -1.57 12.25
C GLY A 212 0.65 -2.78 12.65
N GLU A 213 1.83 -2.98 12.07
CA GLU A 213 2.65 -4.15 12.37
C GLU A 213 3.30 -4.06 13.76
N PRO A 214 3.20 -5.10 14.64
CA PRO A 214 3.71 -5.04 16.01
C PRO A 214 5.20 -4.72 16.08
N PHE A 215 5.99 -5.18 15.12
CA PHE A 215 7.42 -4.91 15.08
C PHE A 215 7.77 -3.45 14.79
N LYS A 216 6.82 -2.59 14.41
CA LYS A 216 7.01 -1.14 14.20
C LYS A 216 6.98 -0.32 15.50
N LEU A 217 6.63 -0.92 16.64
CA LEU A 217 6.54 -0.23 17.93
C LEU A 217 7.79 0.61 18.29
N PRO A 218 9.04 0.14 18.07
CA PRO A 218 10.24 0.96 18.36
C PRO A 218 10.30 2.30 17.63
N LEU A 219 9.74 2.37 16.40
CA LEU A 219 9.67 3.64 15.65
C LEU A 219 8.70 4.63 16.29
N TYR A 220 7.58 4.13 16.82
CA TYR A 220 6.61 4.98 17.54
C TYR A 220 7.18 5.48 18.88
N THR A 221 7.97 4.64 19.57
CA THR A 221 8.70 5.05 20.78
C THR A 221 9.73 6.15 20.46
N LEU A 222 10.46 6.01 19.35
CA LEU A 222 11.38 7.04 18.89
C LEU A 222 10.67 8.37 18.59
N LEU A 223 9.50 8.33 17.95
CA LEU A 223 8.71 9.55 17.70
C LEU A 223 8.24 10.22 19.00
N ARG A 224 7.89 9.42 20.02
CA ARG A 224 7.54 9.97 21.34
C ARG A 224 8.72 10.74 21.97
N GLU A 225 9.92 10.16 21.88
CA GLU A 225 11.14 10.83 22.36
C GLU A 225 11.51 12.07 21.52
N MET A 226 11.16 12.08 20.24
CA MET A 226 11.31 13.26 19.37
C MET A 226 10.36 14.38 19.76
N ALA A 227 9.13 14.07 20.14
CA ALA A 227 8.16 15.08 20.60
C ALA A 227 8.67 15.85 21.83
N ASP A 228 9.40 15.18 22.74
CA ASP A 228 10.01 15.85 23.91
C ASP A 228 11.10 16.85 23.51
N LYS A 229 11.78 16.62 22.38
CA LYS A 229 12.81 17.54 21.85
C LYS A 229 12.25 18.69 21.01
N MET A 230 11.00 18.54 20.52
CA MET A 230 10.33 19.49 19.63
C MET A 230 9.01 19.99 20.26
N PRO A 231 9.07 20.74 21.40
CA PRO A 231 7.87 21.13 22.15
C PRO A 231 6.95 22.09 21.39
N ASP A 232 7.45 22.75 20.35
CA ASP A 232 6.71 23.62 19.44
C ASP A 232 5.98 22.85 18.34
N LYS A 233 6.16 21.51 18.23
CA LYS A 233 5.52 20.65 17.25
C LYS A 233 4.55 19.69 17.92
N THR A 234 3.45 19.40 17.24
CA THR A 234 2.48 18.37 17.65
C THR A 234 2.59 17.16 16.75
N PHE A 235 2.91 16.01 17.32
CA PHE A 235 2.94 14.72 16.62
C PHE A 235 1.60 14.05 16.72
N GLU A 236 0.95 13.79 15.59
CA GLU A 236 -0.27 12.99 15.48
C GLU A 236 0.09 11.63 14.86
N VAL A 237 0.01 10.59 15.67
CA VAL A 237 0.51 9.24 15.38
C VAL A 237 -0.64 8.26 15.22
N PHE A 238 -0.70 7.61 14.07
CA PHE A 238 -1.77 6.70 13.70
C PHE A 238 -1.27 5.26 13.54
N SER A 239 -1.75 4.37 14.39
CA SER A 239 -1.40 2.95 14.32
C SER A 239 -2.40 2.07 15.06
N THR A 240 -2.54 0.84 14.58
CA THR A 240 -3.25 -0.24 15.29
C THR A 240 -2.30 -1.17 16.06
N THR A 241 -1.02 -0.83 16.12
CA THR A 241 -0.01 -1.57 16.89
C THR A 241 -0.33 -1.52 18.38
N PRO A 242 -0.37 -2.67 19.08
CA PRO A 242 -0.53 -2.68 20.54
C PRO A 242 0.66 -2.04 21.24
N GLY A 243 0.42 -1.40 22.39
CA GLY A 243 1.46 -0.84 23.24
C GLY A 243 2.05 0.47 22.73
N LEU A 244 1.33 1.24 21.93
CA LEU A 244 1.75 2.60 21.56
C LEU A 244 2.09 3.43 22.80
N PRO A 245 3.07 4.35 22.71
CA PRO A 245 3.35 5.30 23.79
C PRO A 245 2.11 6.10 24.18
N GLU A 246 2.01 6.46 25.45
CA GLU A 246 0.93 7.29 25.95
C GLU A 246 0.95 8.69 25.33
N SER A 247 -0.25 9.24 25.13
CA SER A 247 -0.40 10.60 24.61
C SER A 247 0.06 11.65 25.63
N THR A 248 0.62 12.73 25.12
CA THR A 248 0.96 13.94 25.89
C THR A 248 0.40 15.17 25.18
N ASP A 249 0.70 16.37 25.66
CA ASP A 249 0.17 17.62 25.08
C ASP A 249 0.58 17.77 23.59
N ASN A 250 1.81 17.37 23.27
CA ASN A 250 2.38 17.51 21.93
C ASN A 250 2.64 16.16 21.20
N PHE A 251 2.20 15.02 21.78
CA PHE A 251 2.25 13.71 21.17
C PHE A 251 0.91 12.99 21.36
N ARG A 252 0.16 12.84 20.28
CA ARG A 252 -1.18 12.27 20.31
C ARG A 252 -1.22 10.97 19.54
N THR A 253 -1.60 9.89 20.19
CA THR A 253 -1.75 8.58 19.57
C THR A 253 -3.20 8.28 19.26
N PHE A 254 -3.44 7.82 18.06
CA PHE A 254 -4.74 7.41 17.55
C PHE A 254 -4.66 5.94 17.14
N GLY A 255 -5.63 5.16 17.58
CA GLY A 255 -5.78 3.78 17.13
C GLY A 255 -6.38 3.71 15.73
N TYR A 256 -7.43 2.91 15.58
CA TYR A 256 -8.15 2.82 14.32
C TYR A 256 -8.90 4.13 14.02
N VAL A 257 -8.61 4.71 12.88
CA VAL A 257 -9.32 5.88 12.32
C VAL A 257 -9.88 5.49 10.95
N THR A 258 -11.12 5.83 10.70
CA THR A 258 -11.82 5.47 9.46
C THR A 258 -11.26 6.19 8.24
N ASP A 259 -10.84 7.46 8.43
CA ASP A 259 -10.25 8.30 7.39
C ASP A 259 -9.08 9.10 7.97
N LEU A 260 -7.90 8.90 7.40
CA LEU A 260 -6.66 9.61 7.78
C LEU A 260 -6.47 10.93 7.01
N GLN A 261 -7.21 11.13 5.93
CA GLN A 261 -7.01 12.25 5.02
C GLN A 261 -7.13 13.63 5.70
N PRO A 262 -8.13 13.90 6.58
CA PRO A 262 -8.21 15.18 7.28
C PRO A 262 -7.01 15.51 8.15
N TYR A 263 -6.44 14.50 8.81
CA TYR A 263 -5.25 14.65 9.64
C TYR A 263 -4.00 14.90 8.82
N LEU A 264 -3.84 14.14 7.74
CA LEU A 264 -2.75 14.32 6.79
C LEU A 264 -2.85 15.70 6.10
N ALA A 265 -4.06 16.12 5.72
CA ALA A 265 -4.29 17.41 5.06
C ALA A 265 -3.89 18.61 5.92
N LYS A 266 -4.15 18.59 7.23
CA LYS A 266 -3.74 19.66 8.14
C LYS A 266 -2.27 19.66 8.52
N SER A 267 -1.57 18.53 8.37
CA SER A 267 -0.17 18.40 8.77
C SER A 267 0.77 19.18 7.85
N ARG A 268 1.93 19.59 8.38
CA ARG A 268 3.00 20.24 7.61
C ARG A 268 3.92 19.23 6.96
N VAL A 269 4.20 18.12 7.64
CA VAL A 269 5.07 17.03 7.19
C VAL A 269 4.41 15.70 7.53
N ALA A 270 4.60 14.69 6.69
CA ALA A 270 4.16 13.32 6.97
C ALA A 270 5.38 12.40 7.16
N ILE A 271 5.40 11.63 8.26
CA ILE A 271 6.42 10.61 8.52
C ILE A 271 5.81 9.24 8.27
N MET A 272 6.39 8.45 7.35
CA MET A 272 5.82 7.17 6.92
C MET A 272 6.89 6.17 6.46
N HIS A 273 6.48 4.94 6.11
CA HIS A 273 7.39 3.84 5.77
C HIS A 273 7.66 3.65 4.26
N GLY A 274 7.24 4.57 3.41
CA GLY A 274 7.53 4.49 1.96
C GLY A 274 6.60 3.55 1.16
N GLY A 275 5.46 3.12 1.71
CA GLY A 275 4.44 2.37 0.96
C GLY A 275 3.70 3.25 -0.04
N LEU A 276 3.49 2.77 -1.28
CA LEU A 276 2.96 3.57 -2.39
C LEU A 276 1.63 4.26 -2.05
N THR A 277 0.66 3.56 -1.46
CA THR A 277 -0.67 4.12 -1.16
C THR A 277 -0.56 5.36 -0.27
N SER A 278 0.20 5.29 0.83
CA SER A 278 0.38 6.40 1.76
C SER A 278 1.17 7.55 1.15
N LEU A 279 2.17 7.24 0.32
CA LEU A 279 2.92 8.26 -0.43
C LEU A 279 2.01 9.02 -1.39
N MET A 280 1.15 8.32 -2.14
CA MET A 280 0.19 8.95 -3.06
C MET A 280 -0.81 9.84 -2.32
N GLU A 281 -1.26 9.43 -1.13
CA GLU A 281 -2.12 10.28 -0.27
C GLU A 281 -1.39 11.56 0.14
N ALA A 282 -0.15 11.47 0.59
CA ALA A 282 0.64 12.64 0.98
C ALA A 282 0.93 13.57 -0.21
N LEU A 283 1.37 13.01 -1.34
CA LEU A 283 1.65 13.77 -2.56
C LEU A 283 0.42 14.48 -3.13
N SER A 284 -0.77 13.83 -3.06
CA SER A 284 -2.02 14.43 -3.52
C SER A 284 -2.41 15.70 -2.76
N LEU A 285 -1.95 15.79 -1.51
CA LEU A 285 -2.14 16.93 -0.63
C LEU A 285 -0.93 17.89 -0.60
N GLY A 286 0.07 17.66 -1.48
CA GLY A 286 1.29 18.47 -1.54
C GLY A 286 2.14 18.42 -0.28
N LYS A 287 2.10 17.29 0.47
CA LYS A 287 2.85 17.15 1.72
C LYS A 287 4.25 16.64 1.47
N PRO A 288 5.28 17.30 2.02
CA PRO A 288 6.61 16.72 2.08
C PRO A 288 6.60 15.51 3.02
N VAL A 289 7.39 14.48 2.67
CA VAL A 289 7.42 13.24 3.43
C VAL A 289 8.81 12.97 4.01
N VAL A 290 8.85 12.45 5.24
CA VAL A 290 10.03 11.78 5.80
C VAL A 290 9.75 10.28 5.78
N MET A 291 10.55 9.55 5.01
CA MET A 291 10.38 8.11 4.84
C MET A 291 11.38 7.36 5.72
N ILE A 292 10.90 6.64 6.75
CA ILE A 292 11.74 5.69 7.49
C ILE A 292 11.54 4.33 6.84
N ILE A 293 12.47 3.96 5.96
CA ILE A 293 12.36 2.75 5.14
C ILE A 293 13.06 1.55 5.75
N ASP A 294 12.51 0.37 5.50
CA ASP A 294 13.14 -0.89 5.86
C ASP A 294 14.33 -1.18 4.92
N PRO A 295 15.55 -1.42 5.44
CA PRO A 295 16.76 -1.52 4.63
C PRO A 295 16.76 -2.71 3.65
N TYR A 296 15.89 -3.69 3.88
CA TYR A 296 15.77 -4.91 3.07
C TYR A 296 14.42 -5.05 2.35
N HIS A 297 13.68 -3.93 2.19
CA HIS A 297 12.39 -3.92 1.50
C HIS A 297 12.51 -3.21 0.13
N PRO A 298 12.61 -3.96 -0.99
CA PRO A 298 12.87 -3.38 -2.32
C PRO A 298 11.89 -2.30 -2.74
N GLU A 299 10.58 -2.51 -2.52
CA GLU A 299 9.56 -1.52 -2.88
C GLU A 299 9.76 -0.19 -2.17
N GLN A 300 10.04 -0.21 -0.86
CA GLN A 300 10.23 1.02 -0.09
C GLN A 300 11.46 1.80 -0.55
N TRP A 301 12.55 1.10 -0.87
CA TRP A 301 13.77 1.71 -1.43
C TRP A 301 13.49 2.40 -2.76
N ASN A 302 12.81 1.71 -3.66
CA ASN A 302 12.54 2.21 -5.00
C ASN A 302 11.60 3.40 -4.97
N ASN A 303 10.55 3.34 -4.15
CA ASN A 303 9.64 4.46 -3.93
C ASN A 303 10.35 5.65 -3.33
N ALA A 304 11.18 5.42 -2.29
CA ALA A 304 11.94 6.48 -1.62
C ALA A 304 12.89 7.19 -2.57
N LYS A 305 13.61 6.42 -3.40
CA LYS A 305 14.49 6.97 -4.44
C LYS A 305 13.72 7.92 -5.37
N LYS A 306 12.56 7.52 -5.87
CA LYS A 306 11.75 8.36 -6.75
C LYS A 306 11.22 9.61 -6.04
N ILE A 307 10.80 9.49 -4.79
CA ILE A 307 10.31 10.62 -3.98
C ILE A 307 11.41 11.66 -3.74
N GLU A 308 12.65 11.22 -3.49
CA GLU A 308 13.79 12.13 -3.37
C GLU A 308 14.16 12.79 -4.71
N GLU A 309 14.15 12.04 -5.81
CA GLU A 309 14.41 12.55 -7.16
C GLU A 309 13.45 13.68 -7.56
N ILE A 310 12.19 13.58 -7.18
CA ILE A 310 11.21 14.64 -7.46
C ILE A 310 11.19 15.75 -6.40
N GLY A 311 12.07 15.70 -5.40
CA GLY A 311 12.17 16.71 -4.34
C GLY A 311 10.98 16.73 -3.38
N ALA A 312 10.24 15.63 -3.22
CA ALA A 312 9.05 15.55 -2.40
C ALA A 312 9.30 14.99 -0.99
N GLY A 313 10.50 14.50 -0.69
CA GLY A 313 10.75 13.90 0.62
C GLY A 313 12.21 13.63 0.93
N ILE A 314 12.41 13.15 2.14
CA ILE A 314 13.72 12.80 2.74
C ILE A 314 13.66 11.35 3.21
N THR A 315 14.71 10.58 2.93
CA THR A 315 14.80 9.17 3.33
C THR A 315 15.71 8.99 4.54
N VAL A 316 15.26 8.20 5.50
CA VAL A 316 16.04 7.72 6.64
C VAL A 316 16.01 6.19 6.64
N LEU A 317 17.19 5.55 6.69
CA LEU A 317 17.27 4.11 6.81
C LEU A 317 16.90 3.67 8.21
N GLY A 318 15.91 2.77 8.33
CA GLY A 318 15.37 2.35 9.62
C GLY A 318 16.41 1.67 10.54
N ASN A 319 17.39 0.95 9.97
CA ASN A 319 18.48 0.36 10.75
C ASN A 319 19.56 1.37 11.23
N ALA A 320 19.51 2.58 10.72
CA ALA A 320 20.44 3.64 11.05
C ALA A 320 19.73 4.90 11.60
N VAL A 321 18.42 4.79 11.89
CA VAL A 321 17.64 5.89 12.44
C VAL A 321 18.10 6.21 13.87
N THR A 322 18.40 7.48 14.11
CA THR A 322 18.67 8.05 15.43
C THR A 322 17.85 9.32 15.60
N LYS A 323 17.78 9.84 16.83
CA LYS A 323 17.07 11.11 17.11
C LYS A 323 17.63 12.25 16.28
N GLU A 324 18.95 12.33 16.14
CA GLU A 324 19.65 13.39 15.42
C GLU A 324 19.35 13.33 13.92
N LYS A 325 19.38 12.13 13.33
CA LYS A 325 19.04 11.93 11.91
C LYS A 325 17.58 12.22 11.61
N LEU A 326 16.69 11.84 12.53
CA LEU A 326 15.26 12.09 12.37
C LEU A 326 14.94 13.57 12.53
N ASP A 327 15.59 14.27 13.46
CA ASP A 327 15.51 15.72 13.66
C ASP A 327 15.97 16.47 12.39
N ASP A 328 17.14 16.13 11.85
CA ASP A 328 17.65 16.68 10.58
C ASP A 328 16.65 16.43 9.44
N ALA A 329 16.15 15.21 9.30
CA ALA A 329 15.20 14.85 8.24
C ALA A 329 13.89 15.63 8.35
N ILE A 330 13.33 15.78 9.55
CA ILE A 330 12.11 16.57 9.80
C ILE A 330 12.40 18.05 9.49
N SER A 331 13.50 18.61 9.98
CA SER A 331 13.87 20.00 9.77
C SER A 331 14.03 20.31 8.28
N ARG A 332 14.68 19.46 7.53
CA ARG A 332 14.81 19.57 6.06
C ARG A 332 13.45 19.41 5.36
N ALA A 333 12.64 18.44 5.76
CA ALA A 333 11.33 18.25 5.17
C ALA A 333 10.39 19.45 5.39
N LEU A 334 10.49 20.13 6.53
CA LEU A 334 9.74 21.36 6.82
C LEU A 334 10.07 22.51 5.85
N THR A 335 11.26 22.52 5.25
CA THR A 335 11.68 23.52 4.26
C THR A 335 11.40 23.11 2.82
N LEU A 336 11.05 21.84 2.57
CA LEU A 336 10.73 21.37 1.22
C LEU A 336 9.44 22.00 0.70
N THR A 337 9.44 22.28 -0.59
CA THR A 337 8.26 22.60 -1.36
C THR A 337 8.08 21.49 -2.39
N PRO A 338 7.25 20.46 -2.12
CA PRO A 338 7.02 19.38 -3.06
C PRO A 338 6.53 19.90 -4.41
N PRO A 339 6.83 19.20 -5.51
CA PRO A 339 6.36 19.61 -6.82
C PRO A 339 4.82 19.66 -6.84
N ASN A 340 4.28 20.62 -7.60
CA ASN A 340 2.84 20.71 -7.77
C ASN A 340 2.35 19.60 -8.73
N LEU A 341 1.90 18.51 -8.15
CA LEU A 341 1.36 17.35 -8.87
C LEU A 341 -0.16 17.43 -9.11
N HIS A 342 -0.80 18.53 -8.73
CA HIS A 342 -2.27 18.70 -8.81
C HIS A 342 -2.81 18.36 -10.21
N ARG A 343 -2.11 18.75 -11.27
CA ARG A 343 -2.52 18.45 -12.65
C ARG A 343 -2.54 16.93 -12.91
N LEU A 344 -1.53 16.19 -12.45
CA LEU A 344 -1.48 14.73 -12.58
C LEU A 344 -2.63 14.07 -11.81
N PHE A 345 -2.80 14.43 -10.54
CA PHE A 345 -3.88 13.89 -9.72
C PHE A 345 -5.27 14.23 -10.29
N SER A 346 -5.45 15.39 -10.91
CA SER A 346 -6.71 15.76 -11.56
C SER A 346 -6.96 15.01 -12.87
N SER A 347 -5.90 14.68 -13.61
CA SER A 347 -6.01 14.00 -14.92
C SER A 347 -6.21 12.47 -14.79
N PHE A 348 -5.78 11.87 -13.70
CA PHE A 348 -5.85 10.42 -13.49
C PHE A 348 -6.75 10.09 -12.32
N ASP A 349 -7.98 9.64 -12.61
CA ASP A 349 -8.90 9.06 -11.64
C ASP A 349 -8.80 7.54 -11.71
N GLY A 350 -8.01 6.95 -10.82
CA GLY A 350 -7.78 5.51 -10.80
C GLY A 350 -9.07 4.71 -10.71
N SER A 351 -10.01 5.15 -9.87
CA SER A 351 -11.30 4.44 -9.71
C SER A 351 -12.18 4.53 -10.97
N ALA A 352 -12.25 5.72 -11.60
CA ALA A 352 -13.02 5.89 -12.82
C ALA A 352 -12.42 5.15 -14.03
N ILE A 353 -11.09 5.10 -14.11
CA ILE A 353 -10.41 4.36 -15.17
C ILE A 353 -10.62 2.86 -14.98
N ILE A 354 -10.51 2.35 -13.74
CA ILE A 354 -10.75 0.94 -13.44
C ILE A 354 -12.19 0.56 -13.76
N LEU A 355 -13.19 1.37 -13.41
CA LEU A 355 -14.60 1.10 -13.76
C LEU A 355 -14.75 0.83 -15.26
N ARG A 356 -14.21 1.70 -16.12
CA ARG A 356 -14.27 1.53 -17.58
C ARG A 356 -13.58 0.26 -18.07
N ILE A 357 -12.45 -0.11 -17.45
CA ILE A 357 -11.76 -1.36 -17.74
C ILE A 357 -12.64 -2.57 -17.38
N LEU A 358 -13.29 -2.55 -16.22
CA LEU A 358 -14.16 -3.63 -15.76
C LEU A 358 -15.41 -3.78 -16.66
N GLU A 359 -16.01 -2.66 -17.06
CA GLU A 359 -17.17 -2.65 -17.97
C GLU A 359 -16.79 -3.23 -19.34
N HIS A 360 -15.62 -2.87 -19.86
CA HIS A 360 -15.14 -3.45 -21.13
C HIS A 360 -14.85 -4.95 -21.00
N LEU A 361 -14.19 -5.36 -19.91
CA LEU A 361 -13.86 -6.77 -19.66
C LEU A 361 -15.12 -7.64 -19.45
N TYR A 362 -16.17 -7.06 -18.87
CA TYR A 362 -17.46 -7.76 -18.65
C TYR A 362 -18.28 -7.90 -19.94
N ALA A 363 -18.14 -6.97 -20.89
CA ALA A 363 -18.86 -6.96 -22.15
C ALA A 363 -18.19 -7.83 -23.24
N SER A 364 -16.94 -8.24 -23.06
CA SER A 364 -16.16 -9.07 -24.00
C SER A 364 -16.36 -10.56 -23.74
#